data_cd87ec3af0edd9a367c25d55956f722f
#
_entry.id   cd87ec3af0edd9a367c25d55956f722f
#
_cell.length_a   1.000
_cell.length_b   1.000
_cell.length_c   1.000
_cell.angle_alpha   90.00
_cell.angle_beta   90.00
_cell.angle_gamma   90.00
#
_symmetry.space_group_name_H-M   'P 1'
#
loop_
_entity.id
_entity.type
_entity.pdbx_description
1 polymer ?
#
loop_
_entity_poly.entity_id
_entity_poly.type
_entity_poly.pdbx_seq_one_letter_code
_entity_poly.pdbx_strand_id
1 'polypeptide(L)'
;MEASFVTDQRSSPPGASFSGFEQFFREEYPAVVRIAFGVVGDAQAAQDVAQDVFISAFKRFPAPGDSDHARAWVRAAAAHTALNAIRGERRRERRQRSAAVEVPAAGPEETVLDAESRTEVRRALSRLPRKAAAVLVLRHNGLSYAEVAEAMNVKVGHVGTMLRRAESALRKELQNAPRT
;
A
#
# COMPACT_ATOMS: atom_id res chain seq x y z
N MET A 1 17.02 -18.43 56.80
CA MET A 1 15.56 -18.51 56.62
C MET A 1 15.19 -17.56 55.53
N GLU A 2 14.60 -18.12 54.56
CA GLU A 2 13.79 -17.68 53.43
C GLU A 2 14.48 -17.02 52.28
N ALA A 3 14.65 -17.86 51.26
CA ALA A 3 14.95 -17.52 49.91
C ALA A 3 13.73 -16.91 49.22
N SER A 4 13.83 -15.68 48.76
CA SER A 4 12.84 -15.09 47.86
C SER A 4 13.19 -15.44 46.43
N PHE A 5 12.41 -16.29 45.87
CA PHE A 5 12.37 -16.72 44.48
C PHE A 5 12.13 -15.51 43.56
N VAL A 6 13.11 -15.17 42.77
CA VAL A 6 12.95 -14.24 41.65
C VAL A 6 12.25 -15.00 40.52
N THR A 7 11.07 -14.61 40.24
CA THR A 7 10.18 -15.13 39.20
C THR A 7 10.78 -14.93 37.83
N ASP A 8 11.02 -16.04 37.21
CA ASP A 8 11.26 -16.36 35.81
C ASP A 8 10.60 -15.40 34.82
N GLN A 9 11.39 -14.56 34.16
CA GLN A 9 11.03 -13.95 32.91
C GLN A 9 11.07 -15.03 31.83
N ARG A 10 9.90 -15.57 31.50
CA ARG A 10 9.72 -16.51 30.40
C ARG A 10 10.17 -15.89 29.10
N SER A 11 11.39 -16.15 28.71
CA SER A 11 11.87 -16.00 27.36
C SER A 11 11.06 -16.95 26.48
N SER A 12 10.13 -16.43 25.74
CA SER A 12 9.44 -17.20 24.68
C SER A 12 10.50 -17.75 23.73
N PRO A 13 10.42 -19.03 23.35
CA PRO A 13 11.42 -19.62 22.45
C PRO A 13 11.43 -18.87 21.12
N PRO A 14 12.58 -18.68 20.49
CA PRO A 14 12.71 -17.91 19.22
C PRO A 14 11.84 -18.47 18.09
N GLY A 15 11.41 -19.73 18.13
CA GLY A 15 10.51 -20.34 17.17
C GLY A 15 9.05 -19.84 17.23
N ALA A 16 8.57 -19.38 18.38
CA ALA A 16 7.19 -18.92 18.53
C ALA A 16 6.94 -17.57 17.83
N SER A 17 7.94 -16.69 17.77
CA SER A 17 7.85 -15.40 17.08
C SER A 17 7.81 -15.56 15.56
N PHE A 18 8.54 -16.52 15.01
CA PHE A 18 8.52 -16.81 13.57
C PHE A 18 7.19 -17.40 13.12
N SER A 19 6.60 -18.33 13.89
CA SER A 19 5.31 -18.94 13.55
C SER A 19 4.18 -17.91 13.54
N GLY A 20 4.16 -16.96 14.48
CA GLY A 20 3.15 -15.90 14.53
C GLY A 20 3.28 -14.90 13.39
N PHE A 21 4.49 -14.52 13.00
CA PHE A 21 4.69 -13.65 11.84
C PHE A 21 4.39 -14.36 10.53
N GLU A 22 4.72 -15.64 10.41
CA GLU A 22 4.43 -16.45 9.21
C GLU A 22 2.92 -16.56 8.97
N GLN A 23 2.13 -16.79 10.02
CA GLN A 23 0.67 -16.78 9.91
C GLN A 23 0.15 -15.41 9.47
N PHE A 24 0.58 -14.34 10.12
CA PHE A 24 0.24 -12.98 9.76
C PHE A 24 0.61 -12.65 8.30
N PHE A 25 1.79 -13.07 7.85
CA PHE A 25 2.24 -12.92 6.47
C PHE A 25 1.28 -13.62 5.51
N ARG A 26 0.94 -14.88 5.75
CA ARG A 26 0.03 -15.66 4.87
C ARG A 26 -1.35 -15.01 4.77
N GLU A 27 -1.87 -14.49 5.88
CA GLU A 27 -3.19 -13.84 5.93
C GLU A 27 -3.22 -12.51 5.18
N GLU A 28 -2.21 -11.67 5.37
CA GLU A 28 -2.21 -10.29 4.84
C GLU A 28 -1.54 -10.16 3.47
N TYR A 29 -0.68 -11.10 3.06
CA TYR A 29 0.03 -11.02 1.78
C TYR A 29 -0.88 -10.81 0.57
N PRO A 30 -2.01 -11.55 0.41
CA PRO A 30 -2.90 -11.33 -0.73
C PRO A 30 -3.53 -9.93 -0.75
N ALA A 31 -3.85 -9.36 0.42
CA ALA A 31 -4.41 -8.02 0.52
C ALA A 31 -3.36 -6.96 0.18
N VAL A 32 -2.13 -7.12 0.68
CA VAL A 32 -1.01 -6.21 0.42
C VAL A 32 -0.65 -6.20 -1.07
N VAL A 33 -0.52 -7.37 -1.71
CA VAL A 33 -0.24 -7.47 -3.15
C VAL A 33 -1.36 -6.84 -3.97
N ARG A 34 -2.63 -7.10 -3.64
CA ARG A 34 -3.78 -6.51 -4.34
C ARG A 34 -3.78 -4.97 -4.25
N ILE A 35 -3.51 -4.41 -3.08
CA ILE A 35 -3.39 -2.95 -2.88
C ILE A 35 -2.25 -2.39 -3.73
N ALA A 36 -1.09 -3.04 -3.70
CA ALA A 36 0.07 -2.62 -4.48
C ALA A 36 -0.22 -2.69 -5.98
N PHE A 37 -0.76 -3.83 -6.47
CA PHE A 37 -1.10 -4.03 -7.87
C PHE A 37 -2.10 -3.00 -8.39
N GLY A 38 -3.13 -2.68 -7.61
CA GLY A 38 -4.10 -1.64 -7.97
C GLY A 38 -3.48 -0.26 -8.22
N VAL A 39 -2.29 -0.01 -7.68
CA VAL A 39 -1.55 1.25 -7.85
C VAL A 39 -0.49 1.16 -8.94
N VAL A 40 0.39 0.13 -8.90
CA VAL A 40 1.51 0.01 -9.83
C VAL A 40 1.09 -0.60 -11.16
N GLY A 41 0.13 -1.55 -11.15
CA GLY A 41 -0.41 -2.20 -12.34
C GLY A 41 0.51 -3.23 -12.98
N ASP A 42 1.58 -3.59 -12.30
CA ASP A 42 2.53 -4.62 -12.71
C ASP A 42 2.68 -5.65 -11.59
N ALA A 43 2.63 -6.94 -11.92
CA ALA A 43 2.64 -8.01 -10.93
C ALA A 43 3.97 -8.12 -10.19
N GLN A 44 5.09 -7.95 -10.90
CA GLN A 44 6.41 -8.02 -10.31
C GLN A 44 6.65 -6.83 -9.37
N ALA A 45 6.34 -5.62 -9.83
CA ALA A 45 6.43 -4.42 -8.99
C ALA A 45 5.53 -4.50 -7.75
N ALA A 46 4.35 -5.12 -7.85
CA ALA A 46 3.46 -5.33 -6.70
C ALA A 46 4.05 -6.32 -5.68
N GLN A 47 4.70 -7.38 -6.14
CA GLN A 47 5.41 -8.32 -5.28
C GLN A 47 6.62 -7.67 -4.60
N ASP A 48 7.38 -6.85 -5.31
CA ASP A 48 8.52 -6.10 -4.75
C ASP A 48 8.05 -5.14 -3.65
N VAL A 49 6.95 -4.42 -3.88
CA VAL A 49 6.30 -3.57 -2.87
C VAL A 49 5.87 -4.41 -1.65
N ALA A 50 5.26 -5.58 -1.87
CA ALA A 50 4.83 -6.45 -0.78
C ALA A 50 6.03 -6.94 0.04
N GLN A 51 7.11 -7.33 -0.61
CA GLN A 51 8.35 -7.75 0.04
C GLN A 51 8.92 -6.64 0.94
N ASP A 52 9.04 -5.42 0.43
CA ASP A 52 9.54 -4.26 1.19
C ASP A 52 8.67 -3.97 2.41
N VAL A 53 7.33 -4.05 2.24
CA VAL A 53 6.36 -3.86 3.31
C VAL A 53 6.53 -4.91 4.40
N PHE A 54 6.63 -6.20 4.05
CA PHE A 54 6.76 -7.26 5.05
C PHE A 54 8.12 -7.30 5.72
N ILE A 55 9.21 -6.94 5.03
CA ILE A 55 10.53 -6.73 5.66
C ILE A 55 10.43 -5.63 6.72
N SER A 56 9.75 -4.55 6.42
CA SER A 56 9.53 -3.44 7.35
C SER A 56 8.58 -3.83 8.50
N ALA A 57 7.54 -4.61 8.19
CA ALA A 57 6.58 -5.12 9.17
C ALA A 57 7.26 -6.07 10.17
N PHE A 58 8.13 -6.98 9.71
CA PHE A 58 8.86 -7.89 10.57
C PHE A 58 9.74 -7.16 11.60
N LYS A 59 10.41 -6.08 11.17
CA LYS A 59 11.21 -5.24 12.07
C LYS A 59 10.36 -4.50 13.11
N ARG A 60 9.15 -4.11 12.73
CA ARG A 60 8.25 -3.29 13.58
C ARG A 60 7.37 -4.15 14.48
N PHE A 61 6.93 -5.30 13.99
CA PHE A 61 6.00 -6.23 14.63
C PHE A 61 6.57 -7.64 14.54
N PRO A 62 7.61 -7.99 15.31
CA PRO A 62 8.22 -9.33 15.22
C PRO A 62 7.27 -10.46 15.62
N ALA A 63 6.26 -10.16 16.45
CA ALA A 63 5.20 -11.07 16.84
C ALA A 63 3.85 -10.34 16.79
N PRO A 64 3.30 -10.08 15.57
CA PRO A 64 2.11 -9.23 15.40
C PRO A 64 0.85 -9.86 16.02
N GLY A 65 0.79 -11.20 16.13
CA GLY A 65 -0.41 -11.89 16.59
C GLY A 65 -1.62 -11.52 15.74
N ASP A 66 -2.79 -11.46 16.37
CA ASP A 66 -4.05 -11.05 15.75
C ASP A 66 -4.29 -9.52 15.90
N SER A 67 -3.26 -8.73 15.60
CA SER A 67 -3.27 -7.29 15.80
C SER A 67 -3.89 -6.54 14.62
N ASP A 68 -5.07 -5.95 14.81
CA ASP A 68 -5.71 -5.06 13.84
C ASP A 68 -4.81 -3.88 13.46
N HIS A 69 -4.02 -3.38 14.42
CA HIS A 69 -3.06 -2.32 14.17
C HIS A 69 -1.95 -2.75 13.20
N ALA A 70 -1.42 -3.96 13.33
CA ALA A 70 -0.42 -4.48 12.39
C ALA A 70 -1.02 -4.66 10.99
N ARG A 71 -2.26 -5.18 10.89
CA ARG A 71 -3.01 -5.30 9.62
C ARG A 71 -3.22 -3.95 8.96
N ALA A 72 -3.74 -2.98 9.69
CA ALA A 72 -3.95 -1.63 9.19
C ALA A 72 -2.64 -1.00 8.71
N TRP A 73 -1.55 -1.22 9.46
CA TRP A 73 -0.24 -0.69 9.12
C TRP A 73 0.30 -1.26 7.81
N VAL A 74 0.28 -2.61 7.60
CA VAL A 74 0.81 -3.20 6.35
C VAL A 74 0.01 -2.76 5.13
N ARG A 75 -1.31 -2.61 5.25
CA ARG A 75 -2.18 -2.12 4.18
C ARG A 75 -1.88 -0.65 3.83
N ALA A 76 -1.71 0.20 4.84
CA ALA A 76 -1.28 1.59 4.64
C ALA A 76 0.13 1.68 4.03
N ALA A 77 1.06 0.87 4.53
CA ALA A 77 2.43 0.80 4.00
C ALA A 77 2.42 0.38 2.52
N ALA A 78 1.62 -0.61 2.14
CA ALA A 78 1.46 -1.04 0.74
C ALA A 78 1.00 0.12 -0.16
N ALA A 79 -0.08 0.83 0.23
CA ALA A 79 -0.56 1.98 -0.53
C ALA A 79 0.51 3.08 -0.65
N HIS A 80 1.21 3.40 0.45
CA HIS A 80 2.23 4.44 0.43
C HIS A 80 3.47 4.06 -0.38
N THR A 81 3.94 2.81 -0.28
CA THR A 81 5.11 2.33 -1.02
C THR A 81 4.81 2.25 -2.52
N ALA A 82 3.66 1.70 -2.91
CA ALA A 82 3.20 1.67 -4.29
C ALA A 82 3.04 3.08 -4.90
N LEU A 83 2.45 4.02 -4.17
CA LEU A 83 2.34 5.41 -4.60
C LEU A 83 3.71 6.11 -4.76
N ASN A 84 4.70 5.73 -3.95
CA ASN A 84 6.06 6.23 -4.12
C ASN A 84 6.73 5.65 -5.37
N ALA A 85 6.49 4.37 -5.67
CA ALA A 85 7.01 3.71 -6.88
C ALA A 85 6.54 4.45 -8.15
N ILE A 86 5.23 4.64 -8.33
CA ILE A 86 4.70 5.36 -9.52
C ILE A 86 5.16 6.82 -9.60
N ARG A 87 5.42 7.49 -8.47
CA ARG A 87 5.99 8.83 -8.46
C ARG A 87 7.48 8.83 -8.84
N GLY A 88 8.19 7.79 -8.43
CA GLY A 88 9.59 7.56 -8.81
C GLY A 88 9.73 7.38 -10.31
N GLU A 89 8.92 6.51 -10.89
CA GLU A 89 8.84 6.27 -12.34
C GLU A 89 8.53 7.55 -13.11
N ARG A 90 7.50 8.28 -12.70
CA ARG A 90 7.15 9.55 -13.33
C ARG A 90 8.29 10.58 -13.27
N ARG A 91 9.08 10.61 -12.19
CA ARG A 91 10.27 11.50 -12.10
C ARG A 91 11.39 11.04 -13.01
N ARG A 92 11.56 9.71 -13.20
CA ARG A 92 12.52 9.14 -14.15
C ARG A 92 12.09 9.43 -15.57
N GLU A 93 10.84 9.19 -15.95
CA GLU A 93 10.27 9.52 -17.26
C GLU A 93 10.45 10.99 -17.62
N ARG A 94 10.16 11.91 -16.67
CA ARG A 94 10.38 13.35 -16.89
C ARG A 94 11.85 13.71 -17.15
N ARG A 95 12.79 13.00 -16.50
CA ARG A 95 14.22 13.15 -16.75
C ARG A 95 14.65 12.50 -18.05
N GLN A 96 14.04 11.39 -18.43
CA GLN A 96 14.33 10.62 -19.66
C GLN A 96 13.63 11.19 -20.90
N ARG A 97 12.53 11.91 -20.79
CA ARG A 97 11.94 12.69 -21.91
C ARG A 97 12.86 13.81 -22.41
N SER A 98 13.91 14.09 -21.67
CA SER A 98 15.12 14.75 -22.21
C SER A 98 15.99 13.80 -23.05
N ALA A 99 15.72 12.47 -23.06
CA ALA A 99 16.34 11.44 -23.88
C ALA A 99 15.28 10.35 -24.09
N ALA A 100 14.77 10.20 -25.31
CA ALA A 100 13.69 9.30 -25.68
C ALA A 100 13.89 7.85 -25.18
N VAL A 101 12.87 7.19 -24.57
CA VAL A 101 12.68 5.72 -24.58
C VAL A 101 11.31 5.27 -24.03
N GLU A 102 10.87 4.15 -24.57
CA GLU A 102 9.68 3.32 -24.63
C GLU A 102 8.94 2.96 -23.32
N VAL A 103 7.64 2.67 -23.48
CA VAL A 103 6.66 2.21 -22.48
C VAL A 103 6.76 0.69 -22.33
N PRO A 104 6.83 0.11 -21.12
CA PRO A 104 6.72 -1.33 -20.92
C PRO A 104 5.30 -1.85 -21.15
N ALA A 105 5.22 -3.04 -21.74
CA ALA A 105 4.01 -3.71 -22.20
C ALA A 105 3.08 -4.16 -21.06
N ALA A 106 1.77 -4.16 -21.36
CA ALA A 106 0.71 -4.74 -20.56
C ALA A 106 0.81 -6.27 -20.47
N GLY A 107 0.40 -6.84 -19.34
CA GLY A 107 0.29 -8.29 -19.16
C GLY A 107 -0.85 -8.88 -20.01
N PRO A 108 -0.89 -10.23 -20.21
CA PRO A 108 -1.82 -10.86 -21.11
C PRO A 108 -3.27 -10.81 -20.58
N GLU A 109 -4.22 -10.56 -21.50
CA GLU A 109 -5.69 -10.55 -21.37
C GLU A 109 -6.38 -9.23 -20.96
N GLU A 110 -5.77 -8.08 -21.15
CA GLU A 110 -6.46 -6.80 -21.04
C GLU A 110 -6.80 -6.22 -22.42
N THR A 111 -8.05 -5.72 -22.57
CA THR A 111 -8.36 -4.91 -23.75
C THR A 111 -7.53 -3.63 -23.69
N VAL A 112 -7.04 -3.17 -24.84
CA VAL A 112 -6.19 -1.96 -24.94
C VAL A 112 -6.85 -0.75 -24.25
N LEU A 113 -8.17 -0.61 -24.34
CA LEU A 113 -8.95 0.46 -23.71
C LEU A 113 -8.89 0.41 -22.18
N ASP A 114 -8.90 -0.80 -21.57
CA ASP A 114 -8.80 -0.96 -20.11
C ASP A 114 -7.39 -0.62 -19.62
N ALA A 115 -6.37 -1.00 -20.37
CA ALA A 115 -4.97 -0.70 -20.05
C ALA A 115 -4.68 0.81 -20.13
N GLU A 116 -5.21 1.50 -21.13
CA GLU A 116 -5.11 2.96 -21.26
C GLU A 116 -5.79 3.68 -20.10
N SER A 117 -7.03 3.31 -19.77
CA SER A 117 -7.80 3.89 -18.66
C SER A 117 -7.07 3.70 -17.31
N ARG A 118 -6.50 2.52 -17.06
CA ARG A 118 -5.72 2.27 -15.84
C ARG A 118 -4.45 3.10 -15.79
N THR A 119 -3.78 3.24 -16.91
CA THR A 119 -2.57 4.08 -17.00
C THR A 119 -2.89 5.54 -16.72
N GLU A 120 -4.01 6.05 -17.23
CA GLU A 120 -4.49 7.40 -16.96
C GLU A 120 -4.78 7.61 -15.47
N VAL A 121 -5.49 6.68 -14.83
CA VAL A 121 -5.78 6.72 -13.39
C VAL A 121 -4.49 6.68 -12.57
N ARG A 122 -3.52 5.80 -12.90
CA ARG A 122 -2.22 5.75 -12.21
C ARG A 122 -1.46 7.08 -12.34
N ARG A 123 -1.44 7.68 -13.53
CA ARG A 123 -0.84 9.00 -13.76
C ARG A 123 -1.53 10.08 -12.92
N ALA A 124 -2.86 10.07 -12.83
CA ALA A 124 -3.61 11.01 -12.01
C ALA A 124 -3.31 10.81 -10.50
N LEU A 125 -3.34 9.57 -10.00
CA LEU A 125 -2.97 9.25 -8.62
C LEU A 125 -1.55 9.71 -8.26
N SER A 126 -0.59 9.60 -9.20
CA SER A 126 0.79 10.04 -8.96
C SER A 126 0.93 11.56 -8.80
N ARG A 127 -0.06 12.34 -9.25
CA ARG A 127 -0.11 13.81 -9.13
C ARG A 127 -0.77 14.28 -7.86
N LEU A 128 -1.65 13.46 -7.27
CA LEU A 128 -2.36 13.81 -6.04
C LEU A 128 -1.41 13.92 -4.83
N PRO A 129 -1.79 14.70 -3.79
CA PRO A 129 -1.15 14.62 -2.49
C PRO A 129 -1.17 13.18 -1.95
N ARG A 130 -0.09 12.75 -1.26
CA ARG A 130 0.05 11.35 -0.79
C ARG A 130 -1.16 10.85 -0.01
N LYS A 131 -1.66 11.66 0.95
CA LYS A 131 -2.81 11.27 1.77
C LYS A 131 -4.10 11.13 0.95
N ALA A 132 -4.30 12.00 -0.05
CA ALA A 132 -5.46 11.93 -0.94
C ALA A 132 -5.41 10.67 -1.82
N ALA A 133 -4.27 10.36 -2.42
CA ALA A 133 -4.11 9.14 -3.20
C ALA A 133 -4.25 7.88 -2.33
N ALA A 134 -3.64 7.85 -1.14
CA ALA A 134 -3.70 6.69 -0.25
C ALA A 134 -5.13 6.38 0.21
N VAL A 135 -5.91 7.39 0.62
CA VAL A 135 -7.29 7.16 1.07
C VAL A 135 -8.18 6.59 -0.05
N LEU A 136 -7.97 7.01 -1.30
CA LEU A 136 -8.67 6.45 -2.46
C LEU A 136 -8.29 4.99 -2.70
N VAL A 137 -7.00 4.70 -2.71
CA VAL A 137 -6.48 3.34 -2.92
C VAL A 137 -6.99 2.39 -1.85
N LEU A 138 -6.87 2.75 -0.58
CA LEU A 138 -7.34 1.91 0.53
C LEU A 138 -8.85 1.66 0.44
N ARG A 139 -9.64 2.70 0.19
CA ARG A 139 -11.09 2.56 0.07
C ARG A 139 -11.50 1.74 -1.16
N HIS A 140 -10.84 1.92 -2.30
CA HIS A 140 -11.08 1.13 -3.51
C HIS A 140 -10.77 -0.36 -3.31
N ASN A 141 -9.79 -0.68 -2.46
CA ASN A 141 -9.47 -2.05 -2.08
C ASN A 141 -10.37 -2.64 -0.98
N GLY A 142 -11.51 -2.00 -0.72
CA GLY A 142 -12.58 -2.54 0.12
C GLY A 142 -12.45 -2.26 1.62
N LEU A 143 -11.43 -1.50 2.06
CA LEU A 143 -11.30 -1.17 3.47
C LEU A 143 -12.50 -0.34 3.95
N SER A 144 -13.03 -0.68 5.10
CA SER A 144 -14.07 0.10 5.80
C SER A 144 -13.54 1.47 6.24
N TYR A 145 -14.43 2.39 6.60
CA TYR A 145 -14.01 3.70 7.12
C TYR A 145 -13.19 3.58 8.40
N ALA A 146 -13.47 2.60 9.24
CA ALA A 146 -12.71 2.34 10.46
C ALA A 146 -11.28 1.87 10.13
N GLU A 147 -11.14 0.90 9.22
CA GLU A 147 -9.84 0.41 8.77
C GLU A 147 -9.03 1.50 8.04
N VAL A 148 -9.68 2.31 7.21
CA VAL A 148 -9.01 3.46 6.57
C VAL A 148 -8.54 4.47 7.61
N ALA A 149 -9.36 4.76 8.63
CA ALA A 149 -9.00 5.67 9.71
C ALA A 149 -7.78 5.19 10.48
N GLU A 150 -7.76 3.91 10.85
CA GLU A 150 -6.64 3.25 11.51
C GLU A 150 -5.37 3.31 10.62
N ALA A 151 -5.49 2.86 9.35
CA ALA A 151 -4.39 2.85 8.40
C ALA A 151 -3.79 4.24 8.13
N MET A 152 -4.61 5.29 8.15
CA MET A 152 -4.21 6.67 7.91
C MET A 152 -3.87 7.44 9.19
N ASN A 153 -4.07 6.82 10.36
CA ASN A 153 -3.95 7.44 11.69
C ASN A 153 -4.78 8.74 11.79
N VAL A 154 -6.08 8.63 11.50
CA VAL A 154 -7.04 9.74 11.57
C VAL A 154 -8.32 9.31 12.28
N LYS A 155 -9.16 10.27 12.70
CA LYS A 155 -10.48 9.95 13.25
C LYS A 155 -11.42 9.45 12.15
N VAL A 156 -12.26 8.44 12.43
CA VAL A 156 -13.22 7.85 11.48
C VAL A 156 -14.11 8.91 10.81
N GLY A 157 -14.59 9.87 11.59
CA GLY A 157 -15.41 10.98 11.08
C GLY A 157 -14.73 11.87 10.03
N HIS A 158 -13.39 11.85 9.94
CA HIS A 158 -12.65 12.62 8.93
C HIS A 158 -12.53 11.89 7.59
N VAL A 159 -12.67 10.56 7.56
CA VAL A 159 -12.46 9.75 6.35
C VAL A 159 -13.39 10.16 5.21
N GLY A 160 -14.68 10.35 5.49
CA GLY A 160 -15.65 10.78 4.48
C GLY A 160 -15.31 12.12 3.83
N THR A 161 -14.84 13.08 4.63
CA THR A 161 -14.40 14.39 4.11
C THR A 161 -13.12 14.27 3.29
N MET A 162 -12.17 13.42 3.74
CA MET A 162 -10.94 13.15 3.01
C MET A 162 -11.23 12.51 1.66
N LEU A 163 -12.12 11.50 1.62
CA LEU A 163 -12.55 10.83 0.38
C LEU A 163 -13.15 11.81 -0.61
N ARG A 164 -14.15 12.59 -0.21
CA ARG A 164 -14.80 13.58 -1.11
C ARG A 164 -13.80 14.57 -1.71
N ARG A 165 -12.85 15.06 -0.90
CA ARG A 165 -11.80 15.96 -1.38
C ARG A 165 -10.85 15.25 -2.34
N ALA A 166 -10.47 14.01 -2.03
CA ALA A 166 -9.58 13.21 -2.86
C ALA A 166 -10.23 12.83 -4.20
N GLU A 167 -11.51 12.44 -4.20
CA GLU A 167 -12.30 12.16 -5.41
C GLU A 167 -12.44 13.40 -6.31
N SER A 168 -12.73 14.56 -5.70
CA SER A 168 -12.78 15.82 -6.44
C SER A 168 -11.43 16.17 -7.07
N ALA A 169 -10.33 15.97 -6.34
CA ALA A 169 -9.00 16.21 -6.86
C ALA A 169 -8.63 15.23 -7.98
N LEU A 170 -8.97 13.94 -7.83
CA LEU A 170 -8.75 12.92 -8.87
C LEU A 170 -9.51 13.26 -10.14
N ARG A 171 -10.79 13.64 -10.01
CA ARG A 171 -11.62 14.05 -11.17
C ARG A 171 -11.01 15.22 -11.93
N LYS A 172 -10.49 16.23 -11.22
CA LYS A 172 -9.81 17.36 -11.85
C LYS A 172 -8.54 16.93 -12.59
N GLU A 173 -7.74 16.04 -12.01
CA GLU A 173 -6.53 15.52 -12.65
C GLU A 173 -6.85 14.73 -13.93
N LEU A 174 -7.93 13.91 -13.92
CA LEU A 174 -8.39 13.17 -15.10
C LEU A 174 -8.94 14.09 -16.19
N GLN A 175 -9.67 15.15 -15.83
CA GLN A 175 -10.18 16.12 -16.80
C GLN A 175 -9.07 16.96 -17.44
N ASN A 176 -7.99 17.22 -16.71
CA ASN A 176 -6.84 18.00 -17.18
C ASN A 176 -5.77 17.14 -17.89
N ALA A 177 -5.98 15.82 -17.98
CA ALA A 177 -5.09 14.97 -18.75
C ALA A 177 -5.20 15.29 -20.25
N PRO A 178 -4.08 15.54 -20.95
CA PRO A 178 -4.14 15.70 -22.41
C PRO A 178 -4.71 14.42 -23.01
N ARG A 179 -5.82 14.52 -23.69
CA ARG A 179 -6.34 13.42 -24.52
C ARG A 179 -5.38 13.26 -25.68
N THR A 180 -4.68 12.13 -25.71
CA THR A 180 -3.81 11.73 -26.83
C THR A 180 -4.66 11.20 -27.96
#